data_7ebdcd9d0957005249f378c71d87c6c3
#
_entry.id   7ebdcd9d0957005249f378c71d87c6c3
#
_cell.length_a   1.000
_cell.length_b   1.000
_cell.length_c   1.000
_cell.angle_alpha   90.00
_cell.angle_beta   90.00
_cell.angle_gamma   90.00
#
_symmetry.space_group_name_H-M   'P 1'
#
loop_
_entity.id
_entity.type
_entity.pdbx_description
1 polymer ?
#
loop_
_entity_poly.entity_id
_entity_poly.type
_entity_poly.pdbx_seq_one_letter_code
_entity_poly.pdbx_strand_id
1 'polypeptide(L)'
;MNKTLEKLRAKSPVTIVAVGDSNNVICGHTKGRFNWFHHLHLGLCETFGDGFIYMINSAVSGNTVTKQLARMERDILRFKPDLVIASFGINDQAMGIGRIDEFRENYRSFIDQVQKMGAELLLRTPAPKVFGYGYGDALPQGAKQGEPWAGEGGVIGAFSDAIVGLGRESGSVVCDHYSAWMKQEFPAVQLTHSYQGIFCRYADTLHLNAQGHLAMFRELAPHFEIPKNFTYEEAI
;
A
#
# COMPACT_ATOMS: atom_id res chain seq x y z
N MET A 1 11.65 5.69 -10.55
CA MET A 1 11.18 4.48 -11.31
C MET A 1 11.54 4.48 -12.81
N ASN A 2 12.55 5.23 -13.21
CA ASN A 2 12.84 5.38 -14.65
C ASN A 2 13.35 4.08 -15.31
N LYS A 3 14.25 3.36 -14.63
CA LYS A 3 14.81 2.10 -15.16
C LYS A 3 13.75 1.01 -15.35
N THR A 4 12.84 0.88 -14.38
CA THR A 4 11.72 -0.08 -14.47
C THR A 4 10.80 0.27 -15.64
N LEU A 5 10.43 1.55 -15.80
CA LEU A 5 9.60 2.00 -16.93
C LEU A 5 10.30 1.80 -18.28
N GLU A 6 11.59 2.08 -18.37
CA GLU A 6 12.37 1.80 -19.59
C GLU A 6 12.34 0.32 -19.96
N LYS A 7 12.52 -0.58 -18.99
CA LYS A 7 12.41 -2.03 -19.22
C LYS A 7 11.02 -2.44 -19.68
N LEU A 8 9.95 -1.91 -19.02
CA LEU A 8 8.56 -2.17 -19.42
C LEU A 8 8.29 -1.75 -20.88
N ARG A 9 8.67 -0.52 -21.25
CA ARG A 9 8.51 -0.04 -22.63
C ARG A 9 9.32 -0.87 -23.63
N ALA A 10 10.51 -1.33 -23.25
CA ALA A 10 11.38 -2.16 -24.07
C ALA A 10 10.95 -3.64 -24.10
N LYS A 11 9.89 -4.01 -23.39
CA LYS A 11 9.44 -5.40 -23.20
C LYS A 11 10.55 -6.34 -22.73
N SER A 12 11.45 -5.81 -21.91
CA SER A 12 12.53 -6.57 -21.28
C SER A 12 12.05 -7.17 -19.96
N PRO A 13 12.60 -8.33 -19.52
CA PRO A 13 12.20 -8.92 -18.26
C PRO A 13 12.26 -7.96 -17.08
N VAL A 14 11.15 -7.84 -16.36
CA VAL A 14 11.00 -6.97 -15.18
C VAL A 14 10.50 -7.80 -14.00
N THR A 15 11.20 -7.72 -12.88
CA THR A 15 10.79 -8.35 -11.62
C THR A 15 10.36 -7.27 -10.63
N ILE A 16 9.11 -7.33 -10.18
CA ILE A 16 8.52 -6.41 -9.20
C ILE A 16 8.17 -7.20 -7.94
N VAL A 17 8.72 -6.80 -6.80
CA VAL A 17 8.41 -7.41 -5.50
C VAL A 17 7.58 -6.44 -4.67
N ALA A 18 6.42 -6.87 -4.21
CA ALA A 18 5.62 -6.12 -3.23
C ALA A 18 5.85 -6.68 -1.83
N VAL A 19 6.07 -5.80 -0.86
CA VAL A 19 6.18 -6.13 0.56
C VAL A 19 5.28 -5.21 1.39
N GLY A 20 4.91 -5.68 2.55
CA GLY A 20 4.05 -4.91 3.46
C GLY A 20 3.27 -5.83 4.41
N ASP A 21 2.14 -5.34 4.83
CA ASP A 21 1.25 -5.91 5.84
C ASP A 21 0.00 -6.60 5.26
N SER A 22 -1.03 -6.78 6.08
CA SER A 22 -2.29 -7.44 5.72
C SER A 22 -3.06 -6.75 4.59
N ASN A 23 -2.90 -5.44 4.39
CA ASN A 23 -3.50 -4.72 3.27
C ASN A 23 -2.80 -4.99 1.91
N ASN A 24 -1.73 -5.77 1.93
CA ASN A 24 -0.98 -6.12 0.74
C ASN A 24 -1.09 -7.62 0.41
N VAL A 25 -1.40 -8.49 1.39
CA VAL A 25 -1.58 -9.92 1.15
C VAL A 25 -2.86 -10.21 0.36
N ILE A 26 -2.88 -11.32 -0.34
CA ILE A 26 -4.09 -11.89 -0.92
C ILE A 26 -4.87 -12.52 0.23
N CYS A 27 -5.94 -11.88 0.68
CA CYS A 27 -6.67 -12.32 1.87
C CYS A 27 -8.19 -12.28 1.69
N GLY A 28 -8.89 -12.79 2.71
CA GLY A 28 -10.35 -12.87 2.75
C GLY A 28 -11.09 -11.53 2.75
N HIS A 29 -10.41 -10.40 3.00
CA HIS A 29 -11.05 -9.09 3.06
C HIS A 29 -11.64 -8.64 1.72
N THR A 30 -11.08 -9.10 0.61
CA THR A 30 -11.63 -8.88 -0.73
C THR A 30 -12.69 -9.91 -1.13
N LYS A 31 -12.92 -10.94 -0.29
CA LYS A 31 -13.85 -12.05 -0.58
C LYS A 31 -13.54 -12.75 -1.92
N GLY A 32 -12.27 -12.99 -2.20
CA GLY A 32 -11.81 -13.64 -3.42
C GLY A 32 -11.70 -12.73 -4.64
N ARG A 33 -12.03 -11.45 -4.52
CA ARG A 33 -11.82 -10.47 -5.58
C ARG A 33 -10.38 -9.97 -5.58
N PHE A 34 -10.00 -9.29 -6.63
CA PHE A 34 -8.66 -8.74 -6.78
C PHE A 34 -8.34 -7.69 -5.72
N ASN A 35 -7.10 -7.74 -5.23
CA ASN A 35 -6.50 -6.64 -4.48
C ASN A 35 -5.72 -5.71 -5.44
N TRP A 36 -5.18 -4.62 -4.90
CA TRP A 36 -4.41 -3.63 -5.69
C TRP A 36 -3.26 -4.24 -6.50
N PHE A 37 -2.63 -5.32 -6.00
CA PHE A 37 -1.51 -5.98 -6.64
C PHE A 37 -1.93 -6.73 -7.92
N HIS A 38 -3.08 -7.39 -7.90
CA HIS A 38 -3.65 -8.03 -9.08
C HIS A 38 -4.07 -6.99 -10.13
N HIS A 39 -4.74 -5.90 -9.69
CA HIS A 39 -5.10 -4.80 -10.56
C HIS A 39 -3.89 -4.17 -11.23
N LEU A 40 -2.78 -3.99 -10.47
CA LEU A 40 -1.54 -3.48 -11.03
C LEU A 40 -0.95 -4.43 -12.07
N HIS A 41 -0.93 -5.73 -11.80
CA HIS A 41 -0.41 -6.71 -12.75
C HIS A 41 -1.20 -6.67 -14.07
N LEU A 42 -2.53 -6.69 -13.98
CA LEU A 42 -3.38 -6.59 -15.17
C LEU A 42 -3.15 -5.28 -15.92
N GLY A 43 -3.11 -4.15 -15.21
CA GLY A 43 -2.85 -2.85 -15.82
C GLY A 43 -1.50 -2.78 -16.54
N LEU A 44 -0.47 -3.40 -15.97
CA LEU A 44 0.85 -3.51 -16.61
C LEU A 44 0.81 -4.39 -17.86
N CYS A 45 0.17 -5.56 -17.79
CA CYS A 45 0.02 -6.45 -18.93
C CYS A 45 -0.75 -5.80 -20.09
N GLU A 46 -1.85 -5.11 -19.79
CA GLU A 46 -2.64 -4.39 -20.79
C GLU A 46 -1.89 -3.21 -21.42
N THR A 47 -1.06 -2.52 -20.61
CA THR A 47 -0.33 -1.33 -21.09
C THR A 47 0.92 -1.70 -21.89
N PHE A 48 1.67 -2.70 -21.45
CA PHE A 48 2.99 -3.03 -22.01
C PHE A 48 3.05 -4.39 -22.71
N GLY A 49 2.08 -5.26 -22.48
CA GLY A 49 2.07 -6.67 -22.88
C GLY A 49 2.46 -7.59 -21.74
N ASP A 50 2.20 -8.88 -21.91
CA ASP A 50 2.51 -9.93 -20.94
C ASP A 50 3.80 -10.70 -21.27
N GLY A 51 4.10 -11.74 -20.49
CA GLY A 51 5.17 -12.69 -20.74
C GLY A 51 6.58 -12.28 -20.28
N PHE A 52 6.77 -11.03 -19.85
CA PHE A 52 8.05 -10.53 -19.35
C PHE A 52 7.95 -9.79 -17.99
N ILE A 53 6.75 -9.68 -17.43
CA ILE A 53 6.47 -9.01 -16.17
C ILE A 53 6.29 -10.05 -15.07
N TYR A 54 7.24 -10.10 -14.13
CA TYR A 54 7.23 -11.03 -13.01
C TYR A 54 6.86 -10.29 -11.73
N MET A 55 5.69 -10.59 -11.17
CA MET A 55 5.20 -9.95 -9.96
C MET A 55 5.16 -10.92 -8.79
N ILE A 56 5.82 -10.55 -7.68
CA ILE A 56 5.97 -11.37 -6.48
C ILE A 56 5.37 -10.60 -5.31
N ASN A 57 4.38 -11.19 -4.65
CA ASN A 57 3.83 -10.65 -3.41
C ASN A 57 4.43 -11.37 -2.20
N SER A 58 5.33 -10.69 -1.51
CA SER A 58 6.00 -11.17 -0.27
C SER A 58 5.43 -10.52 1.00
N ALA A 59 4.26 -9.88 0.93
CA ALA A 59 3.63 -9.27 2.08
C ALA A 59 3.21 -10.31 3.13
N VAL A 60 3.19 -9.90 4.40
CA VAL A 60 2.84 -10.76 5.55
C VAL A 60 1.90 -10.02 6.48
N SER A 61 0.77 -10.64 6.85
CA SER A 61 -0.17 -10.04 7.81
C SER A 61 0.51 -9.71 9.14
N GLY A 62 0.20 -8.53 9.71
CA GLY A 62 0.80 -8.05 10.96
C GLY A 62 2.28 -7.64 10.82
N ASN A 63 2.76 -7.46 9.59
CA ASN A 63 4.14 -7.07 9.34
C ASN A 63 4.40 -5.61 9.74
N THR A 64 5.63 -5.37 10.19
CA THR A 64 6.22 -4.05 10.44
C THR A 64 7.52 -3.94 9.65
N VAL A 65 8.04 -2.72 9.51
CA VAL A 65 9.35 -2.54 8.85
C VAL A 65 10.47 -3.28 9.58
N THR A 66 10.44 -3.32 10.92
CA THR A 66 11.39 -4.06 11.76
C THR A 66 11.37 -5.57 11.44
N LYS A 67 10.17 -6.14 11.38
CA LYS A 67 10.00 -7.56 11.01
C LYS A 67 10.44 -7.84 9.57
N GLN A 68 10.27 -6.88 8.67
CA GLN A 68 10.71 -7.00 7.29
C GLN A 68 12.23 -7.02 7.18
N LEU A 69 12.93 -6.18 7.92
CA LEU A 69 14.40 -6.16 7.96
C LEU A 69 14.99 -7.54 8.28
N ALA A 70 14.37 -8.27 9.21
CA ALA A 70 14.80 -9.62 9.55
C ALA A 70 14.58 -10.66 8.43
N ARG A 71 13.85 -10.30 7.38
CA ARG A 71 13.49 -11.21 6.28
C ARG A 71 13.89 -10.70 4.89
N MET A 72 14.77 -9.71 4.81
CA MET A 72 15.17 -9.08 3.56
C MET A 72 15.61 -10.10 2.50
N GLU A 73 16.51 -11.02 2.87
CA GLU A 73 17.00 -12.04 1.95
C GLU A 73 15.87 -12.93 1.41
N ARG A 74 15.03 -13.44 2.32
CA ARG A 74 13.95 -14.36 1.94
C ARG A 74 12.88 -13.69 1.07
N ASP A 75 12.51 -12.46 1.42
CA ASP A 75 11.32 -11.81 0.88
C ASP A 75 11.61 -10.93 -0.33
N ILE A 76 12.86 -10.45 -0.47
CA ILE A 76 13.23 -9.44 -1.46
C ILE A 76 14.52 -9.80 -2.22
N LEU A 77 15.66 -9.88 -1.49
CA LEU A 77 16.97 -9.83 -2.12
C LEU A 77 17.22 -11.00 -3.05
N ARG A 78 16.79 -12.22 -2.69
CA ARG A 78 16.94 -13.43 -3.50
C ARG A 78 16.26 -13.33 -4.88
N PHE A 79 15.25 -12.48 -5.03
CA PHE A 79 14.54 -12.29 -6.30
C PHE A 79 15.21 -11.31 -7.24
N LYS A 80 16.21 -10.55 -6.74
CA LYS A 80 16.92 -9.52 -7.50
C LYS A 80 15.95 -8.60 -8.27
N PRO A 81 14.97 -7.97 -7.58
CA PRO A 81 13.94 -7.19 -8.25
C PRO A 81 14.52 -5.95 -8.93
N ASP A 82 13.83 -5.51 -9.98
CA ASP A 82 14.04 -4.19 -10.59
C ASP A 82 13.35 -3.11 -9.76
N LEU A 83 12.19 -3.45 -9.17
CA LEU A 83 11.39 -2.56 -8.36
C LEU A 83 10.88 -3.27 -7.11
N VAL A 84 10.97 -2.59 -5.97
CA VAL A 84 10.29 -2.98 -4.74
C VAL A 84 9.16 -1.97 -4.46
N ILE A 85 7.94 -2.47 -4.23
CA ILE A 85 6.79 -1.68 -3.76
C ILE A 85 6.59 -1.98 -2.29
N ALA A 86 6.82 -1.00 -1.41
CA ALA A 86 6.79 -1.18 0.03
C ALA A 86 5.66 -0.39 0.68
N SER A 87 4.92 -1.04 1.59
CA SER A 87 3.85 -0.42 2.36
C SER A 87 3.91 -0.88 3.81
N PHE A 88 4.36 0.00 4.70
CA PHE A 88 4.45 -0.19 6.15
C PHE A 88 3.80 1.00 6.86
N GLY A 89 3.73 0.95 8.18
CA GLY A 89 3.22 2.03 9.02
C GLY A 89 1.93 1.69 9.73
N ILE A 90 1.03 0.89 9.14
CA ILE A 90 -0.26 0.56 9.74
C ILE A 90 -0.13 -0.27 11.02
N ASN A 91 0.82 -1.20 11.08
CA ASN A 91 1.12 -1.98 12.28
C ASN A 91 2.20 -1.33 13.13
N ASP A 92 3.13 -0.60 12.51
CA ASP A 92 4.20 0.13 13.21
C ASP A 92 3.61 1.18 14.15
N GLN A 93 2.57 1.90 13.72
CA GLN A 93 1.87 2.91 14.51
C GLN A 93 1.23 2.36 15.80
N ALA A 94 0.93 1.07 15.86
CA ALA A 94 0.38 0.45 17.05
C ALA A 94 1.34 0.48 18.26
N MET A 95 2.63 0.72 18.01
CA MET A 95 3.63 0.95 19.06
C MET A 95 3.57 2.37 19.64
N GLY A 96 2.71 3.22 19.13
CA GLY A 96 2.52 4.61 19.54
C GLY A 96 3.52 5.60 18.93
N ILE A 97 3.21 6.89 19.05
CA ILE A 97 4.00 7.98 18.44
C ILE A 97 5.42 8.06 18.99
N GLY A 98 5.63 7.65 20.24
CA GLY A 98 6.98 7.62 20.85
C GLY A 98 7.99 6.70 20.18
N ARG A 99 7.54 5.83 19.26
CA ARG A 99 8.41 4.92 18.49
C ARG A 99 8.62 5.37 17.04
N ILE A 100 8.22 6.59 16.69
CA ILE A 100 8.33 7.08 15.32
C ILE A 100 9.77 7.23 14.83
N ASP A 101 10.69 7.57 15.70
CA ASP A 101 12.10 7.70 15.32
C ASP A 101 12.73 6.34 15.05
N GLU A 102 12.42 5.33 15.86
CA GLU A 102 12.81 3.94 15.57
C GLU A 102 12.22 3.44 14.25
N PHE A 103 10.97 3.78 13.97
CA PHE A 103 10.35 3.48 12.68
C PHE A 103 11.11 4.13 11.52
N ARG A 104 11.47 5.41 11.64
CA ARG A 104 12.25 6.12 10.62
C ARG A 104 13.62 5.48 10.39
N GLU A 105 14.34 5.13 11.47
CA GLU A 105 15.65 4.48 11.38
C GLU A 105 15.55 3.12 10.68
N ASN A 106 14.60 2.29 11.09
CA ASN A 106 14.38 0.98 10.49
C ASN A 106 13.94 1.10 9.03
N TYR A 107 13.08 2.06 8.71
CA TYR A 107 12.65 2.23 7.32
C TYR A 107 13.77 2.79 6.44
N ARG A 108 14.62 3.67 6.96
CA ARG A 108 15.83 4.13 6.26
C ARG A 108 16.77 2.96 5.99
N SER A 109 17.02 2.10 6.97
CA SER A 109 17.81 0.88 6.78
C SER A 109 17.21 -0.06 5.72
N PHE A 110 15.88 -0.17 5.67
CA PHE A 110 15.18 -0.93 4.63
C PHE A 110 15.43 -0.33 3.24
N ILE A 111 15.25 0.98 3.09
CA ILE A 111 15.47 1.72 1.85
C ILE A 111 16.91 1.52 1.35
N ASP A 112 17.89 1.73 2.25
CA ASP A 112 19.31 1.59 1.93
C ASP A 112 19.66 0.20 1.41
N GLN A 113 19.11 -0.85 2.03
CA GLN A 113 19.35 -2.23 1.60
C GLN A 113 18.77 -2.50 0.21
N VAL A 114 17.57 -2.00 -0.08
CA VAL A 114 16.94 -2.15 -1.40
C VAL A 114 17.73 -1.37 -2.46
N GLN A 115 18.10 -0.12 -2.19
CA GLN A 115 18.86 0.70 -3.14
C GLN A 115 20.27 0.17 -3.38
N LYS A 116 20.93 -0.38 -2.35
CA LYS A 116 22.27 -0.98 -2.45
C LYS A 116 22.31 -2.17 -3.41
N MET A 117 21.22 -2.91 -3.54
CA MET A 117 21.14 -3.99 -4.54
C MET A 117 20.86 -3.49 -5.96
N GLY A 118 20.60 -2.18 -6.14
CA GLY A 118 20.33 -1.56 -7.43
C GLY A 118 18.87 -1.52 -7.85
N ALA A 119 17.95 -2.00 -6.99
CA ALA A 119 16.52 -1.94 -7.23
C ALA A 119 15.98 -0.52 -7.04
N GLU A 120 14.99 -0.15 -7.83
CA GLU A 120 14.19 1.03 -7.60
C GLU A 120 13.15 0.78 -6.50
N LEU A 121 12.66 1.86 -5.88
CA LEU A 121 11.74 1.76 -4.76
C LEU A 121 10.55 2.69 -4.93
N LEU A 122 9.35 2.14 -4.75
CA LEU A 122 8.11 2.88 -4.61
C LEU A 122 7.57 2.65 -3.20
N LEU A 123 7.55 3.70 -2.40
CA LEU A 123 6.98 3.72 -1.06
C LEU A 123 5.49 4.05 -1.15
N ARG A 124 4.70 3.38 -0.32
CA ARG A 124 3.27 3.67 -0.19
C ARG A 124 2.95 4.01 1.24
N THR A 125 2.24 5.11 1.45
CA THR A 125 1.65 5.38 2.76
C THR A 125 0.45 4.44 2.97
N PRO A 126 0.14 4.06 4.21
CA PRO A 126 -1.08 3.32 4.50
C PRO A 126 -2.33 4.17 4.21
N ALA A 127 -3.47 3.51 3.97
CA ALA A 127 -4.75 4.21 3.98
C ALA A 127 -5.08 4.73 5.38
N PRO A 128 -5.86 5.82 5.51
CA PRO A 128 -6.33 6.28 6.82
C PRO A 128 -7.11 5.18 7.54
N LYS A 129 -6.92 5.05 8.84
CA LYS A 129 -7.75 4.16 9.66
C LYS A 129 -9.13 4.80 9.85
N VAL A 130 -10.18 3.98 9.76
CA VAL A 130 -11.57 4.39 9.95
C VAL A 130 -12.11 3.72 11.21
N PHE A 131 -12.70 4.46 12.13
CA PHE A 131 -13.23 3.91 13.37
C PHE A 131 -14.73 3.59 13.28
N GLY A 132 -15.19 2.68 14.17
CA GLY A 132 -16.60 2.37 14.35
C GLY A 132 -17.15 1.24 13.49
N TYR A 133 -16.29 0.50 12.80
CA TYR A 133 -16.66 -0.66 11.99
C TYR A 133 -15.76 -1.84 12.30
N GLY A 134 -16.13 -2.67 13.23
CA GLY A 134 -15.49 -3.96 13.51
C GLY A 134 -14.92 -4.11 14.92
N TYR A 135 -14.77 -5.31 15.30
CA TYR A 135 -14.13 -5.91 16.48
C TYR A 135 -13.86 -4.99 17.70
N GLY A 136 -14.92 -4.35 18.22
CA GLY A 136 -14.84 -3.65 19.50
C GLY A 136 -14.02 -2.35 19.50
N ASP A 137 -13.74 -1.77 18.35
CA ASP A 137 -13.13 -0.44 18.28
C ASP A 137 -14.06 0.60 18.92
N ALA A 138 -13.75 0.99 20.14
CA ALA A 138 -14.38 2.15 20.75
C ALA A 138 -14.06 3.40 19.92
N LEU A 139 -15.08 4.21 19.63
CA LEU A 139 -14.86 5.51 19.00
C LEU A 139 -14.08 6.41 19.97
N PRO A 140 -12.90 6.95 19.59
CA PRO A 140 -12.25 7.98 20.38
C PRO A 140 -13.17 9.18 20.58
N GLN A 141 -12.98 9.92 21.68
CA GLN A 141 -13.79 11.10 21.93
C GLN A 141 -13.68 12.11 20.76
N GLY A 142 -14.81 12.47 20.17
CA GLY A 142 -14.88 13.38 19.02
C GLY A 142 -14.74 12.71 17.65
N ALA A 143 -14.40 11.40 17.59
CA ALA A 143 -14.41 10.65 16.34
C ALA A 143 -15.87 10.38 15.90
N LYS A 144 -16.11 10.40 14.61
CA LYS A 144 -17.38 9.99 14.03
C LYS A 144 -17.23 8.63 13.37
N GLN A 145 -18.28 7.84 13.49
CA GLN A 145 -18.30 6.52 12.85
C GLN A 145 -18.08 6.67 11.34
N GLY A 146 -17.06 5.95 10.85
CA GLY A 146 -16.77 5.91 9.43
C GLY A 146 -16.00 7.08 8.84
N GLU A 147 -15.65 8.05 9.65
CA GLU A 147 -14.74 9.10 9.24
C GLU A 147 -13.29 8.75 9.59
N PRO A 148 -12.30 9.20 8.81
CA PRO A 148 -10.90 9.09 9.18
C PRO A 148 -10.63 9.86 10.46
N TRP A 149 -9.86 9.25 11.33
CA TRP A 149 -9.48 9.86 12.59
C TRP A 149 -8.02 10.30 12.55
N ALA A 150 -7.80 11.60 12.62
CA ALA A 150 -6.48 12.22 12.70
C ALA A 150 -6.14 12.74 14.11
N GLY A 151 -7.03 12.54 15.09
CA GLY A 151 -6.84 13.01 16.46
C GLY A 151 -5.99 12.07 17.32
N GLU A 152 -6.02 12.27 18.65
CA GLU A 152 -5.28 11.47 19.62
C GLU A 152 -5.61 9.97 19.49
N GLY A 153 -4.58 9.13 19.36
CA GLY A 153 -4.71 7.71 19.01
C GLY A 153 -4.74 7.42 17.51
N GLY A 154 -4.88 8.43 16.65
CA GLY A 154 -4.80 8.33 15.19
C GLY A 154 -3.42 8.72 14.66
N VAL A 155 -2.37 8.10 15.17
CA VAL A 155 -0.98 8.48 14.84
C VAL A 155 -0.53 8.09 13.43
N ILE A 156 -1.37 7.42 12.66
CA ILE A 156 -1.03 6.94 11.32
C ILE A 156 -0.64 8.08 10.36
N GLY A 157 -1.18 9.28 10.55
CA GLY A 157 -0.78 10.47 9.79
C GLY A 157 0.70 10.79 9.96
N ALA A 158 1.20 10.79 11.21
CA ALA A 158 2.60 11.05 11.49
C ALA A 158 3.53 9.98 10.90
N PHE A 159 3.12 8.72 10.88
CA PHE A 159 3.86 7.64 10.21
C PHE A 159 3.82 7.79 8.69
N SER A 160 2.71 8.25 8.13
CA SER A 160 2.60 8.56 6.70
C SER A 160 3.51 9.73 6.31
N ASP A 161 3.54 10.80 7.10
CA ASP A 161 4.43 11.93 6.90
C ASP A 161 5.91 11.51 6.98
N ALA A 162 6.24 10.59 7.90
CA ALA A 162 7.58 10.02 7.98
C ALA A 162 7.96 9.26 6.71
N ILE A 163 7.05 8.47 6.13
CA ILE A 163 7.29 7.75 4.85
C ILE A 163 7.51 8.75 3.71
N VAL A 164 6.70 9.80 3.63
CA VAL A 164 6.85 10.86 2.62
C VAL A 164 8.20 11.56 2.76
N GLY A 165 8.60 11.87 4.00
CA GLY A 165 9.92 12.44 4.30
C GLY A 165 11.06 11.55 3.83
N LEU A 166 11.02 10.27 4.21
CA LEU A 166 12.02 9.26 3.81
C LEU A 166 12.10 9.07 2.29
N GLY A 167 10.96 9.10 1.61
CA GLY A 167 10.93 9.05 0.14
C GLY A 167 11.66 10.24 -0.48
N ARG A 168 11.44 11.43 0.06
CA ARG A 168 12.14 12.65 -0.38
C ARG A 168 13.64 12.59 -0.11
N GLU A 169 14.03 12.14 1.08
CA GLU A 169 15.45 12.00 1.48
C GLU A 169 16.20 11.01 0.59
N SER A 170 15.57 9.89 0.27
CA SER A 170 16.18 8.79 -0.50
C SER A 170 16.04 8.93 -2.02
N GLY A 171 15.26 9.90 -2.51
CA GLY A 171 14.90 10.00 -3.93
C GLY A 171 13.96 8.89 -4.42
N SER A 172 13.29 8.18 -3.50
CA SER A 172 12.32 7.16 -3.84
C SER A 172 10.98 7.76 -4.24
N VAL A 173 10.28 7.11 -5.15
CA VAL A 173 8.90 7.50 -5.51
C VAL A 173 7.97 7.20 -4.35
N VAL A 174 7.04 8.12 -4.05
CA VAL A 174 6.02 7.93 -3.02
C VAL A 174 4.62 8.01 -3.62
N CYS A 175 3.80 6.99 -3.37
CA CYS A 175 2.37 7.04 -3.57
C CYS A 175 1.70 7.31 -2.22
N ASP A 176 1.27 8.55 -2.01
CA ASP A 176 0.71 9.01 -0.73
C ASP A 176 -0.81 8.81 -0.68
N HIS A 177 -1.22 7.57 -0.40
CA HIS A 177 -2.63 7.21 -0.22
C HIS A 177 -3.26 7.93 0.96
N TYR A 178 -2.51 8.12 2.06
CA TYR A 178 -3.04 8.77 3.25
C TYR A 178 -3.53 10.18 2.93
N SER A 179 -2.65 11.03 2.40
CA SER A 179 -3.02 12.41 2.07
C SER A 179 -4.05 12.49 0.95
N ALA A 180 -3.98 11.61 -0.04
CA ALA A 180 -4.95 11.58 -1.12
C ALA A 180 -6.36 11.27 -0.61
N TRP A 181 -6.49 10.30 0.32
CA TRP A 181 -7.79 9.92 0.87
C TRP A 181 -8.31 10.88 1.92
N MET A 182 -7.43 11.51 2.70
CA MET A 182 -7.81 12.56 3.65
C MET A 182 -8.33 13.84 2.96
N LYS A 183 -7.91 14.12 1.74
CA LYS A 183 -8.39 15.27 0.94
C LYS A 183 -9.69 15.01 0.21
N GLN A 184 -10.01 13.76 -0.06
CA GLN A 184 -11.29 13.43 -0.67
C GLN A 184 -12.38 13.66 0.38
N GLU A 185 -13.40 14.43 0.03
CA GLU A 185 -14.66 14.35 0.79
C GLU A 185 -15.09 12.89 0.78
N PHE A 186 -15.23 12.30 1.94
CA PHE A 186 -15.42 10.88 2.15
C PHE A 186 -16.77 10.28 1.67
N PRO A 187 -17.32 10.61 0.50
CA PRO A 187 -18.45 9.85 -0.05
C PRO A 187 -18.06 8.41 -0.38
N ALA A 188 -16.78 8.16 -0.51
CA ALA A 188 -16.26 6.83 -0.82
C ALA A 188 -16.12 5.92 0.42
N VAL A 189 -16.22 6.46 1.60
CA VAL A 189 -16.38 5.76 2.87
C VAL A 189 -17.83 5.93 3.33
N GLN A 190 -18.78 5.99 2.42
CA GLN A 190 -20.17 5.88 2.81
C GLN A 190 -20.43 4.51 3.38
N LEU A 191 -20.46 4.50 4.63
CA LEU A 191 -20.71 3.45 5.56
C LEU A 191 -22.19 3.20 5.61
N THR A 192 -22.64 2.45 4.66
CA THR A 192 -23.85 1.69 4.88
C THR A 192 -23.53 0.64 5.92
N HIS A 193 -24.43 0.44 6.87
CA HIS A 193 -24.34 -0.43 8.05
C HIS A 193 -23.93 -1.91 7.81
N SER A 194 -23.36 -2.22 6.69
CA SER A 194 -22.83 -3.53 6.41
C SER A 194 -21.44 -3.41 5.82
N TYR A 195 -20.51 -4.13 6.39
CA TYR A 195 -19.23 -4.50 5.82
C TYR A 195 -19.30 -4.98 4.36
N GLN A 196 -20.47 -5.02 3.81
CA GLN A 196 -20.83 -5.66 2.56
C GLN A 196 -21.37 -4.66 1.54
N GLY A 197 -21.51 -3.39 1.90
CA GLY A 197 -21.96 -2.36 0.97
C GLY A 197 -20.94 -2.14 -0.14
N ILE A 198 -21.42 -2.16 -1.36
CA ILE A 198 -20.62 -1.87 -2.57
C ILE A 198 -19.95 -0.49 -2.52
N PHE A 199 -20.35 0.38 -1.60
CA PHE A 199 -19.85 1.75 -1.44
C PHE A 199 -18.80 1.91 -0.33
N CYS A 200 -18.53 0.89 0.48
CA CYS A 200 -17.52 0.96 1.54
C CYS A 200 -16.16 0.52 1.00
N ARG A 201 -15.11 1.32 1.22
CA ARG A 201 -13.73 0.98 0.85
C ARG A 201 -13.08 0.00 1.82
N TYR A 202 -13.69 -0.23 2.99
CA TYR A 202 -13.11 -1.02 4.07
C TYR A 202 -13.96 -2.27 4.33
N ALA A 203 -13.29 -3.38 4.62
CA ALA A 203 -13.93 -4.59 5.11
C ALA A 203 -14.17 -4.52 6.64
N ASP A 204 -13.32 -3.78 7.33
CA ASP A 204 -13.39 -3.43 8.75
C ASP A 204 -12.77 -2.04 8.95
N THR A 205 -12.31 -1.69 10.16
CA THR A 205 -11.73 -0.37 10.43
C THR A 205 -10.33 -0.18 9.84
N LEU A 206 -9.70 -1.24 9.40
CA LEU A 206 -8.28 -1.28 9.02
C LEU A 206 -8.05 -1.86 7.63
N HIS A 207 -8.80 -2.91 7.27
CA HIS A 207 -8.57 -3.65 6.04
C HIS A 207 -9.49 -3.19 4.94
N LEU A 208 -8.91 -3.06 3.75
CA LEU A 208 -9.64 -2.64 2.57
C LEU A 208 -10.44 -3.80 1.97
N ASN A 209 -11.64 -3.52 1.51
CA ASN A 209 -12.40 -4.42 0.65
C ASN A 209 -11.97 -4.27 -0.82
N ALA A 210 -12.60 -4.99 -1.73
CA ALA A 210 -12.24 -4.94 -3.15
C ALA A 210 -12.30 -3.53 -3.75
N GLN A 211 -13.27 -2.70 -3.36
CA GLN A 211 -13.40 -1.31 -3.82
C GLN A 211 -12.26 -0.42 -3.30
N GLY A 212 -11.86 -0.62 -2.05
CA GLY A 212 -10.69 0.07 -1.48
C GLY A 212 -9.40 -0.29 -2.20
N HIS A 213 -9.21 -1.56 -2.53
CA HIS A 213 -8.05 -2.02 -3.29
C HIS A 213 -8.04 -1.49 -4.73
N LEU A 214 -9.20 -1.40 -5.39
CA LEU A 214 -9.31 -0.78 -6.71
C LEU A 214 -8.97 0.72 -6.64
N ALA A 215 -9.43 1.43 -5.61
CA ALA A 215 -9.09 2.82 -5.39
C ALA A 215 -7.59 3.02 -5.18
N MET A 216 -6.94 2.17 -4.38
CA MET A 216 -5.49 2.16 -4.20
C MET A 216 -4.74 1.95 -5.53
N PHE A 217 -5.19 0.99 -6.32
CA PHE A 217 -4.60 0.75 -7.64
C PHE A 217 -4.69 1.99 -8.51
N ARG A 218 -5.85 2.65 -8.57
CA ARG A 218 -6.04 3.86 -9.39
C ARG A 218 -5.10 5.01 -9.01
N GLU A 219 -4.67 5.08 -7.77
CA GLU A 219 -3.66 6.05 -7.33
C GLU A 219 -2.24 5.61 -7.67
N LEU A 220 -1.97 4.30 -7.70
CA LEU A 220 -0.70 3.74 -8.14
C LEU A 220 -0.51 3.80 -9.66
N ALA A 221 -1.57 3.60 -10.41
CA ALA A 221 -1.56 3.42 -11.87
C ALA A 221 -0.74 4.50 -12.62
N PRO A 222 -0.86 5.81 -12.31
CA PRO A 222 -0.09 6.85 -13.00
C PRO A 222 1.43 6.74 -12.84
N HIS A 223 1.91 6.15 -11.75
CA HIS A 223 3.35 5.93 -11.56
C HIS A 223 3.93 4.89 -12.53
N PHE A 224 3.05 4.11 -13.15
CA PHE A 224 3.36 3.07 -14.13
C PHE A 224 2.84 3.41 -15.54
N GLU A 225 2.48 4.67 -15.80
CA GLU A 225 1.92 5.11 -17.09
C GLU A 225 0.57 4.44 -17.44
N ILE A 226 -0.06 3.80 -16.49
CA ILE A 226 -1.39 3.23 -16.62
C ILE A 226 -2.41 4.36 -16.41
N PRO A 227 -3.39 4.56 -17.31
CA PRO A 227 -4.41 5.59 -17.13
C PRO A 227 -5.20 5.41 -15.82
N LYS A 228 -5.51 6.51 -15.11
CA LYS A 228 -6.30 6.46 -13.86
C LYS A 228 -7.69 5.86 -14.04
N ASN A 229 -8.27 6.03 -15.21
CA ASN A 229 -9.57 5.49 -15.59
C ASN A 229 -9.47 4.10 -16.22
N PHE A 230 -8.30 3.45 -16.12
CA PHE A 230 -8.14 2.09 -16.58
C PHE A 230 -9.23 1.20 -15.98
N THR A 231 -9.96 0.52 -16.84
CA THR A 231 -10.98 -0.46 -16.48
C THR A 231 -10.79 -1.68 -17.37
N TYR A 232 -11.03 -2.83 -16.81
CA TYR A 232 -11.17 -4.08 -17.55
C TYR A 232 -12.51 -4.70 -17.18
N GLU A 233 -13.09 -5.46 -18.08
CA GLU A 233 -14.27 -6.25 -17.74
C GLU A 233 -13.82 -7.34 -16.77
N GLU A 234 -14.30 -7.27 -15.51
CA GLU A 234 -14.17 -8.41 -14.61
C GLU A 234 -14.98 -9.54 -15.23
N ALA A 235 -14.30 -10.60 -15.68
CA ALA A 235 -14.98 -11.85 -15.99
C ALA A 235 -15.66 -12.34 -14.70
N ILE A 236 -16.97 -12.31 -14.70
CA ILE A 236 -17.82 -12.77 -13.59
C ILE A 236 -17.80 -14.30 -13.53
#